data_b03b41bf21417699001a3e0a4fa3db32
#
_entry.id   b03b41bf21417699001a3e0a4fa3db32
#
_cell.length_a   1.000
_cell.length_b   1.000
_cell.length_c   1.000
_cell.angle_alpha   90.00
_cell.angle_beta   90.00
_cell.angle_gamma   90.00
#
_symmetry.space_group_name_H-M   'P 1'
#
loop_
_entity.id
_entity.type
_entity.pdbx_description
1 polymer ?
#
loop_
_entity_poly.entity_id
_entity_poly.type
_entity_poly.pdbx_seq_one_letter_code
_entity_poly.pdbx_strand_id
1 'polypeptide(L)'
;MKDMVTLGSTGITVNKNGFGALPIQRIAQEDAVHLARKAYKAGIRFFDTARAYTDSEVKLGEAFDGIRSDVYLATKTAAEIAEDFWKDLRTSLKNLRTDYIDIYQFHNPAFCPRPGDASGLYDAALEAKAKGLIRHIGITNHRLTVAKEAIESGLYETLQFPFSYISGPQELELVELCKEKKMGFIAMKGLSGGLITNSAAAYAFEAQYDGVLPIWGVQRETELDEFLSYINDPPRMNGELRAVIEKDRSELCGDFCRGCGYCMPCPVGIEINDCARMSLRLRRSPAAAHLSPEGQARMKKIEDCLHCNQCRNKCPYGLDTPALLARNYEDYKRVLAGEVKV
;
A
#
# COMPACT_ATOMS: atom_id res chain seq x y z
N MET A 1 9.05 -11.51 -23.02
CA MET A 1 9.64 -12.29 -21.91
C MET A 1 8.94 -11.80 -20.64
N LYS A 2 8.41 -12.72 -19.82
CA LYS A 2 7.70 -12.32 -18.58
C LYS A 2 8.65 -11.62 -17.62
N ASP A 3 8.24 -10.48 -17.06
CA ASP A 3 9.02 -9.80 -16.04
C ASP A 3 8.91 -10.55 -14.72
N MET A 4 10.01 -11.16 -14.30
CA MET A 4 10.10 -11.88 -13.03
C MET A 4 10.93 -11.09 -12.01
N VAL A 5 10.62 -11.26 -10.75
CA VAL A 5 11.38 -10.70 -9.64
C VAL A 5 11.59 -11.76 -8.57
N THR A 6 12.79 -11.79 -8.02
CA THR A 6 13.12 -12.56 -6.81
C THR A 6 13.20 -11.61 -5.63
N LEU A 7 12.41 -11.89 -4.58
CA LEU A 7 12.36 -11.04 -3.39
C LEU A 7 13.57 -11.29 -2.47
N GLY A 8 14.64 -10.59 -2.75
CA GLY A 8 15.87 -10.62 -1.96
C GLY A 8 16.37 -12.05 -1.72
N SER A 9 16.61 -12.38 -0.46
CA SER A 9 17.10 -13.72 -0.02
C SER A 9 15.99 -14.72 0.28
N THR A 10 14.70 -14.36 0.09
CA THR A 10 13.56 -15.25 0.44
C THR A 10 13.42 -16.47 -0.46
N GLY A 11 14.02 -16.47 -1.65
CA GLY A 11 13.80 -17.50 -2.67
C GLY A 11 12.45 -17.38 -3.40
N ILE A 12 11.57 -16.44 -3.00
CA ILE A 12 10.29 -16.19 -3.66
C ILE A 12 10.55 -15.51 -5.00
N THR A 13 10.25 -16.22 -6.10
CA THR A 13 10.36 -15.67 -7.45
C THR A 13 8.98 -15.68 -8.11
N VAL A 14 8.50 -14.50 -8.49
CA VAL A 14 7.17 -14.30 -9.05
C VAL A 14 7.19 -13.30 -10.20
N ASN A 15 6.09 -13.21 -10.93
CA ASN A 15 5.90 -12.16 -11.92
C ASN A 15 5.87 -10.78 -11.23
N LYS A 16 6.44 -9.76 -11.87
CA LYS A 16 6.40 -8.35 -11.39
C LYS A 16 5.01 -7.74 -11.43
N ASN A 17 4.02 -8.46 -10.93
CA ASN A 17 2.62 -8.06 -10.95
C ASN A 17 1.89 -8.69 -9.75
N GLY A 18 2.14 -8.16 -8.57
CA GLY A 18 1.53 -8.64 -7.34
C GLY A 18 0.13 -8.07 -7.14
N PHE A 19 -0.72 -8.79 -6.42
CA PHE A 19 -2.09 -8.38 -6.09
C PHE A 19 -2.14 -7.75 -4.69
N GLY A 20 -2.52 -6.46 -4.63
CA GLY A 20 -2.75 -5.73 -3.38
C GLY A 20 -4.22 -5.82 -2.94
N ALA A 21 -4.50 -6.60 -1.91
CA ALA A 21 -5.87 -6.92 -1.48
C ALA A 21 -6.53 -5.89 -0.54
N LEU A 22 -5.94 -4.71 -0.33
CA LEU A 22 -6.60 -3.65 0.45
C LEU A 22 -7.97 -3.25 -0.12
N PRO A 23 -8.13 -3.03 -1.45
CA PRO A 23 -9.42 -2.57 -1.97
C PRO A 23 -10.54 -3.62 -1.92
N ILE A 24 -10.23 -4.91 -1.95
CA ILE A 24 -11.27 -5.95 -1.95
C ILE A 24 -12.11 -5.99 -0.67
N GLN A 25 -11.65 -5.38 0.43
CA GLN A 25 -12.47 -5.21 1.63
C GLN A 25 -13.75 -4.39 1.40
N ARG A 26 -13.86 -3.66 0.27
CA ARG A 26 -14.96 -2.74 -0.04
C ARG A 26 -16.00 -3.35 -0.98
N ILE A 27 -15.78 -4.54 -1.48
CA ILE A 27 -16.66 -5.23 -2.43
C ILE A 27 -17.24 -6.51 -1.81
N ALA A 28 -18.24 -7.10 -2.44
CA ALA A 28 -18.84 -8.32 -1.96
C ALA A 28 -17.84 -9.49 -1.91
N GLN A 29 -18.12 -10.47 -1.05
CA GLN A 29 -17.28 -11.66 -0.88
C GLN A 29 -17.05 -12.38 -2.21
N GLU A 30 -18.14 -12.64 -2.93
CA GLU A 30 -18.12 -13.37 -4.21
C GLU A 30 -17.27 -12.67 -5.26
N ASP A 31 -17.40 -11.34 -5.38
CA ASP A 31 -16.62 -10.53 -6.32
C ASP A 31 -15.13 -10.57 -5.97
N ALA A 32 -14.81 -10.46 -4.68
CA ALA A 32 -13.41 -10.50 -4.22
C ALA A 32 -12.76 -11.86 -4.50
N VAL A 33 -13.47 -12.95 -4.22
CA VAL A 33 -13.03 -14.33 -4.52
C VAL A 33 -12.86 -14.51 -6.01
N HIS A 34 -13.81 -14.02 -6.82
CA HIS A 34 -13.72 -14.06 -8.28
C HIS A 34 -12.44 -13.34 -8.80
N LEU A 35 -12.21 -12.10 -8.35
CA LEU A 35 -11.03 -11.32 -8.75
C LEU A 35 -9.71 -12.01 -8.37
N ALA A 36 -9.61 -12.51 -7.13
CA ALA A 36 -8.40 -13.19 -6.67
C ALA A 36 -8.12 -14.48 -7.47
N ARG A 37 -9.16 -15.28 -7.73
CA ARG A 37 -9.06 -16.49 -8.57
C ARG A 37 -8.76 -16.19 -10.03
N LYS A 38 -9.32 -15.12 -10.60
CA LYS A 38 -9.00 -14.66 -11.95
C LYS A 38 -7.53 -14.24 -12.04
N ALA A 39 -7.03 -13.49 -11.08
CA ALA A 39 -5.62 -13.11 -10.99
C ALA A 39 -4.70 -14.34 -10.93
N TYR A 40 -5.02 -15.30 -10.07
CA TYR A 40 -4.29 -16.58 -9.98
C TYR A 40 -4.26 -17.35 -11.31
N LYS A 41 -5.43 -17.53 -11.96
CA LYS A 41 -5.54 -18.24 -13.24
C LYS A 41 -4.72 -17.56 -14.34
N ALA A 42 -4.60 -16.25 -14.32
CA ALA A 42 -3.79 -15.47 -15.25
C ALA A 42 -2.27 -15.52 -14.97
N GLY A 43 -1.86 -16.04 -13.81
CA GLY A 43 -0.44 -16.25 -13.49
C GLY A 43 0.12 -15.36 -12.36
N ILE A 44 -0.71 -14.53 -11.73
CA ILE A 44 -0.30 -13.84 -10.49
C ILE A 44 -0.14 -14.88 -9.39
N ARG A 45 0.96 -14.78 -8.64
CA ARG A 45 1.28 -15.74 -7.57
C ARG A 45 1.52 -15.05 -6.22
N PHE A 46 1.64 -13.74 -6.16
CA PHE A 46 1.86 -12.98 -4.93
C PHE A 46 0.63 -12.15 -4.57
N PHE A 47 0.11 -12.34 -3.36
CA PHE A 47 -1.08 -11.66 -2.84
C PHE A 47 -0.77 -11.05 -1.48
N ASP A 48 -0.97 -9.74 -1.36
CA ASP A 48 -0.70 -8.97 -0.15
C ASP A 48 -1.98 -8.51 0.52
N THR A 49 -2.14 -8.81 1.79
CA THR A 49 -3.24 -8.37 2.64
C THR A 49 -2.76 -7.88 4.00
N ALA A 50 -3.63 -7.68 4.97
CA ALA A 50 -3.29 -7.36 6.34
C ALA A 50 -4.43 -7.71 7.30
N ARG A 51 -4.09 -7.99 8.57
CA ARG A 51 -5.07 -8.20 9.65
C ARG A 51 -6.02 -7.00 9.79
N ALA A 52 -5.51 -5.78 9.56
CA ALA A 52 -6.27 -4.55 9.63
C ALA A 52 -7.22 -4.28 8.44
N TYR A 53 -7.20 -5.10 7.38
CA TYR A 53 -8.05 -4.91 6.20
C TYR A 53 -9.38 -5.67 6.33
N THR A 54 -10.10 -5.39 7.38
CA THR A 54 -11.42 -5.95 7.72
C THR A 54 -11.57 -7.46 7.41
N ASP A 55 -12.19 -7.82 6.30
CA ASP A 55 -12.47 -9.17 5.85
C ASP A 55 -11.59 -9.65 4.66
N SER A 56 -10.59 -8.88 4.26
CA SER A 56 -9.73 -9.20 3.12
C SER A 56 -9.02 -10.54 3.27
N GLU A 57 -8.55 -10.89 4.49
CA GLU A 57 -7.93 -12.19 4.74
C GLU A 57 -8.93 -13.35 4.55
N VAL A 58 -10.18 -13.18 4.99
CA VAL A 58 -11.25 -14.19 4.83
C VAL A 58 -11.54 -14.44 3.35
N LYS A 59 -11.61 -13.36 2.56
CA LYS A 59 -11.83 -13.40 1.11
C LYS A 59 -10.71 -14.13 0.37
N LEU A 60 -9.45 -13.85 0.73
CA LEU A 60 -8.30 -14.56 0.15
C LEU A 60 -8.24 -16.02 0.61
N GLY A 61 -8.57 -16.30 1.88
CA GLY A 61 -8.64 -17.67 2.40
C GLY A 61 -9.63 -18.53 1.62
N GLU A 62 -10.81 -17.96 1.29
CA GLU A 62 -11.78 -18.65 0.44
C GLU A 62 -11.30 -18.77 -1.02
N ALA A 63 -10.70 -17.71 -1.55
CA ALA A 63 -10.22 -17.74 -2.92
C ALA A 63 -9.16 -18.82 -3.16
N PHE A 64 -8.31 -19.11 -2.17
CA PHE A 64 -7.19 -20.04 -2.31
C PHE A 64 -7.39 -21.38 -1.61
N ASP A 65 -8.60 -21.66 -1.15
CA ASP A 65 -8.96 -22.97 -0.62
C ASP A 65 -8.72 -24.06 -1.69
N GLY A 66 -7.94 -25.08 -1.32
CA GLY A 66 -7.53 -26.17 -2.20
C GLY A 66 -6.34 -25.87 -3.12
N ILE A 67 -5.84 -24.62 -3.19
CA ILE A 67 -4.70 -24.21 -4.03
C ILE A 67 -3.68 -23.33 -3.26
N ARG A 68 -3.70 -23.39 -1.93
CA ARG A 68 -2.86 -22.55 -1.06
C ARG A 68 -1.36 -22.66 -1.36
N SER A 69 -0.88 -23.85 -1.71
CA SER A 69 0.53 -24.10 -2.02
C SER A 69 1.01 -23.43 -3.31
N ASP A 70 0.11 -23.01 -4.18
CA ASP A 70 0.42 -22.44 -5.48
C ASP A 70 0.61 -20.91 -5.43
N VAL A 71 0.34 -20.29 -4.28
CA VAL A 71 0.41 -18.85 -4.09
C VAL A 71 1.28 -18.48 -2.91
N TYR A 72 1.86 -17.29 -2.96
CA TYR A 72 2.55 -16.65 -1.85
C TYR A 72 1.62 -15.62 -1.22
N LEU A 73 1.38 -15.77 0.08
CA LEU A 73 0.55 -14.86 0.87
C LEU A 73 1.42 -14.03 1.80
N ALA A 74 1.32 -12.70 1.66
CA ALA A 74 1.86 -11.75 2.61
C ALA A 74 0.71 -11.14 3.40
N THR A 75 0.80 -11.16 4.73
CA THR A 75 -0.12 -10.43 5.61
C THR A 75 0.64 -9.73 6.73
N LYS A 76 -0.07 -8.95 7.56
CA LYS A 76 0.56 -7.99 8.46
C LYS A 76 -0.17 -7.94 9.79
N THR A 77 0.59 -7.73 10.87
CA THR A 77 0.07 -7.41 12.20
C THR A 77 0.37 -5.98 12.59
N ALA A 78 -0.61 -5.31 13.20
CA ALA A 78 -0.43 -4.00 13.83
C ALA A 78 -0.16 -4.11 15.34
N ALA A 79 0.19 -5.29 15.83
CA ALA A 79 0.52 -5.53 17.24
C ALA A 79 1.68 -4.65 17.70
N GLU A 80 1.59 -4.16 18.93
CA GLU A 80 2.62 -3.38 19.60
C GLU A 80 3.37 -4.20 20.67
N ILE A 81 2.83 -5.39 21.06
CA ILE A 81 3.40 -6.32 22.01
C ILE A 81 3.25 -7.78 21.52
N ALA A 82 4.06 -8.67 22.07
CA ALA A 82 4.11 -10.09 21.69
C ALA A 82 2.75 -10.81 21.85
N GLU A 83 1.97 -10.50 22.89
CA GLU A 83 0.65 -11.13 23.11
C GLU A 83 -0.31 -10.87 21.95
N ASP A 84 -0.41 -9.61 21.50
CA ASP A 84 -1.26 -9.22 20.37
C ASP A 84 -0.72 -9.77 19.05
N PHE A 85 0.60 -9.88 18.88
CA PHE A 85 1.20 -10.55 17.72
C PHE A 85 0.69 -11.99 17.58
N TRP A 86 0.70 -12.77 18.66
CA TRP A 86 0.22 -14.15 18.65
C TRP A 86 -1.27 -14.27 18.40
N LYS A 87 -2.05 -13.33 18.91
CA LYS A 87 -3.50 -13.25 18.67
C LYS A 87 -3.79 -12.95 17.18
N ASP A 88 -3.09 -11.95 16.61
CA ASP A 88 -3.22 -11.58 15.21
C ASP A 88 -2.79 -12.73 14.29
N LEU A 89 -1.64 -13.37 14.58
CA LEU A 89 -1.13 -14.48 13.77
C LEU A 89 -2.12 -15.65 13.73
N ARG A 90 -2.64 -16.07 14.88
CA ARG A 90 -3.66 -17.14 14.93
C ARG A 90 -4.93 -16.76 14.16
N THR A 91 -5.34 -15.50 14.26
CA THR A 91 -6.50 -14.99 13.51
C THR A 91 -6.25 -14.98 12.01
N SER A 92 -5.08 -14.52 11.58
CA SER A 92 -4.69 -14.50 10.16
C SER A 92 -4.62 -15.90 9.57
N LEU A 93 -4.01 -16.87 10.27
CA LEU A 93 -3.96 -18.27 9.83
C LEU A 93 -5.37 -18.84 9.64
N LYS A 94 -6.27 -18.59 10.61
CA LYS A 94 -7.67 -19.01 10.53
C LYS A 94 -8.40 -18.37 9.35
N ASN A 95 -8.29 -17.06 9.19
CA ASN A 95 -8.97 -16.32 8.12
C ASN A 95 -8.48 -16.73 6.74
N LEU A 96 -7.16 -16.90 6.58
CA LEU A 96 -6.52 -17.33 5.34
C LEU A 96 -6.66 -18.84 5.07
N ARG A 97 -7.28 -19.61 6.00
CA ARG A 97 -7.49 -21.06 5.91
C ARG A 97 -6.18 -21.82 5.60
N THR A 98 -5.12 -21.52 6.36
CA THR A 98 -3.79 -22.06 6.12
C THR A 98 -3.03 -22.31 7.41
N ASP A 99 -2.08 -23.23 7.38
CA ASP A 99 -1.20 -23.55 8.52
C ASP A 99 0.07 -22.68 8.53
N TYR A 100 0.33 -21.94 7.45
CA TYR A 100 1.50 -21.08 7.35
C TYR A 100 1.25 -19.82 6.50
N ILE A 101 2.02 -18.78 6.77
CA ILE A 101 2.06 -17.53 5.99
C ILE A 101 3.45 -17.40 5.37
N ASP A 102 3.53 -17.04 4.08
CA ASP A 102 4.83 -16.92 3.41
C ASP A 102 5.63 -15.71 3.91
N ILE A 103 4.99 -14.52 4.00
CA ILE A 103 5.62 -13.34 4.56
C ILE A 103 4.70 -12.72 5.62
N TYR A 104 5.16 -12.67 6.86
CA TYR A 104 4.44 -12.00 7.94
C TYR A 104 5.14 -10.71 8.33
N GLN A 105 4.42 -9.59 8.29
CA GLN A 105 5.02 -8.25 8.36
C GLN A 105 4.54 -7.48 9.58
N PHE A 106 5.41 -6.71 10.21
CA PHE A 106 5.02 -5.66 11.16
C PHE A 106 4.41 -4.49 10.38
N HIS A 107 3.19 -4.09 10.71
CA HIS A 107 2.38 -3.13 9.94
C HIS A 107 2.61 -1.69 10.40
N ASN A 108 3.58 -1.01 9.81
CA ASN A 108 3.89 0.40 10.07
C ASN A 108 4.19 0.72 11.55
N PRO A 109 5.04 -0.09 12.23
CA PRO A 109 5.43 0.20 13.59
C PRO A 109 6.12 1.56 13.68
N ALA A 110 6.02 2.20 14.86
CA ALA A 110 6.66 3.50 15.11
C ALA A 110 8.19 3.38 15.31
N PHE A 111 8.68 2.17 15.52
CA PHE A 111 10.09 1.80 15.74
C PHE A 111 10.43 0.55 14.92
N CYS A 112 11.69 0.17 14.87
CA CYS A 112 12.15 -1.07 14.25
C CYS A 112 12.23 -2.17 15.31
N PRO A 113 11.28 -3.14 15.38
CA PRO A 113 11.34 -4.25 16.33
C PRO A 113 12.65 -5.05 16.20
N ARG A 114 13.28 -5.39 17.35
CA ARG A 114 14.57 -6.09 17.44
C ARG A 114 14.53 -7.21 18.46
N PRO A 115 15.42 -8.20 18.36
CA PRO A 115 15.54 -9.23 19.39
C PRO A 115 15.80 -8.62 20.77
N GLY A 116 15.05 -9.09 21.78
CA GLY A 116 15.20 -8.66 23.16
C GLY A 116 14.69 -7.25 23.50
N ASP A 117 13.99 -6.56 22.57
CA ASP A 117 13.36 -5.29 22.91
C ASP A 117 12.12 -5.47 23.81
N ALA A 118 11.70 -4.39 24.47
CA ALA A 118 10.61 -4.43 25.45
C ALA A 118 9.25 -4.85 24.85
N SER A 119 9.07 -4.77 23.54
CA SER A 119 7.82 -5.20 22.87
C SER A 119 7.72 -6.72 22.75
N GLY A 120 8.87 -7.42 22.69
CA GLY A 120 8.96 -8.86 22.41
C GLY A 120 8.45 -9.26 21.02
N LEU A 121 8.17 -8.29 20.13
CA LEU A 121 7.56 -8.55 18.81
C LEU A 121 8.48 -9.38 17.93
N TYR A 122 9.77 -9.01 17.85
CA TYR A 122 10.70 -9.71 16.98
C TYR A 122 10.99 -11.13 17.47
N ASP A 123 11.10 -11.32 18.78
CA ASP A 123 11.28 -12.64 19.39
C ASP A 123 10.06 -13.54 19.14
N ALA A 124 8.84 -13.00 19.23
CA ALA A 124 7.62 -13.71 18.86
C ALA A 124 7.61 -14.10 17.37
N ALA A 125 8.12 -13.25 16.48
CA ALA A 125 8.24 -13.56 15.06
C ALA A 125 9.29 -14.67 14.79
N LEU A 126 10.42 -14.66 15.49
CA LEU A 126 11.42 -15.74 15.44
C LEU A 126 10.84 -17.07 15.91
N GLU A 127 10.10 -17.06 17.02
CA GLU A 127 9.41 -18.25 17.53
C GLU A 127 8.36 -18.77 16.55
N ALA A 128 7.55 -17.87 15.94
CA ALA A 128 6.58 -18.24 14.92
C ALA A 128 7.24 -18.86 13.68
N LYS A 129 8.39 -18.33 13.26
CA LYS A 129 9.19 -18.86 12.16
C LYS A 129 9.77 -20.25 12.52
N ALA A 130 10.30 -20.41 13.70
CA ALA A 130 10.81 -21.69 14.19
C ALA A 130 9.72 -22.79 14.26
N LYS A 131 8.48 -22.40 14.56
CA LYS A 131 7.29 -23.26 14.55
C LYS A 131 6.74 -23.55 13.13
N GLY A 132 7.29 -22.91 12.10
CA GLY A 132 6.83 -23.06 10.73
C GLY A 132 5.51 -22.33 10.41
N LEU A 133 4.99 -21.50 11.32
CA LEU A 133 3.76 -20.72 11.13
C LEU A 133 3.95 -19.54 10.17
N ILE A 134 5.17 -19.04 10.09
CA ILE A 134 5.59 -18.02 9.10
C ILE A 134 6.91 -18.47 8.45
N ARG A 135 7.10 -18.13 7.18
CA ARG A 135 8.33 -18.49 6.46
C ARG A 135 9.36 -17.37 6.48
N HIS A 136 8.90 -16.13 6.28
CA HIS A 136 9.75 -14.94 6.21
C HIS A 136 9.21 -13.83 7.11
N ILE A 137 10.13 -13.09 7.73
CA ILE A 137 9.81 -11.92 8.57
C ILE A 137 10.01 -10.66 7.71
N GLY A 138 8.94 -9.88 7.58
CA GLY A 138 8.97 -8.60 6.86
C GLY A 138 8.57 -7.43 7.74
N ILE A 139 8.78 -6.24 7.20
CA ILE A 139 8.28 -4.99 7.79
C ILE A 139 7.69 -4.12 6.70
N THR A 140 6.57 -3.47 6.99
CA THR A 140 6.04 -2.41 6.14
C THR A 140 6.06 -1.09 6.88
N ASN A 141 6.45 -0.02 6.22
CA ASN A 141 6.50 1.29 6.85
C ASN A 141 6.19 2.41 5.85
N HIS A 142 5.94 3.60 6.40
CA HIS A 142 5.79 4.84 5.66
C HIS A 142 6.82 5.89 6.10
N ARG A 143 7.59 5.59 7.15
CA ARG A 143 8.65 6.46 7.69
C ARG A 143 9.98 6.01 7.13
N LEU A 144 10.67 6.90 6.43
CA LEU A 144 11.99 6.64 5.85
C LEU A 144 13.01 6.21 6.93
N THR A 145 12.96 6.82 8.11
CA THR A 145 13.87 6.51 9.22
C THR A 145 13.74 5.06 9.68
N VAL A 146 12.52 4.58 9.92
CA VAL A 146 12.28 3.20 10.34
C VAL A 146 12.59 2.21 9.22
N ALA A 147 12.27 2.56 7.97
CA ALA A 147 12.58 1.72 6.81
C ALA A 147 14.11 1.54 6.65
N LYS A 148 14.88 2.64 6.74
CA LYS A 148 16.34 2.60 6.66
C LYS A 148 16.94 1.79 7.81
N GLU A 149 16.48 2.02 9.04
CA GLU A 149 16.88 1.26 10.21
C GLU A 149 16.61 -0.24 10.04
N ALA A 150 15.46 -0.62 9.49
CA ALA A 150 15.11 -2.02 9.23
C ALA A 150 16.05 -2.66 8.20
N ILE A 151 16.39 -1.97 7.11
CA ILE A 151 17.35 -2.46 6.11
C ILE A 151 18.74 -2.64 6.73
N GLU A 152 19.23 -1.63 7.46
CA GLU A 152 20.55 -1.63 8.06
C GLU A 152 20.70 -2.69 9.16
N SER A 153 19.61 -3.02 9.85
CA SER A 153 19.62 -4.05 10.91
C SER A 153 19.96 -5.45 10.41
N GLY A 154 19.66 -5.75 9.13
CA GLY A 154 19.81 -7.10 8.58
C GLY A 154 18.85 -8.15 9.16
N LEU A 155 17.84 -7.72 9.93
CA LEU A 155 16.90 -8.60 10.62
C LEU A 155 15.72 -9.04 9.75
N TYR A 156 15.36 -8.26 8.74
CA TYR A 156 14.18 -8.45 7.92
C TYR A 156 14.51 -8.97 6.54
N GLU A 157 13.68 -9.87 6.03
CA GLU A 157 13.86 -10.46 4.68
C GLU A 157 13.15 -9.65 3.60
N THR A 158 12.11 -8.86 4.00
CA THR A 158 11.40 -7.96 3.08
C THR A 158 11.07 -6.61 3.72
N LEU A 159 11.14 -5.56 2.91
CA LEU A 159 10.58 -4.24 3.20
C LEU A 159 9.42 -3.97 2.25
N GLN A 160 8.27 -3.59 2.80
CA GLN A 160 7.17 -3.04 2.00
C GLN A 160 7.08 -1.53 2.24
N PHE A 161 7.24 -0.74 1.18
CA PHE A 161 7.29 0.71 1.27
C PHE A 161 6.53 1.37 0.11
N PRO A 162 5.93 2.58 0.28
CA PRO A 162 5.34 3.32 -0.83
C PRO A 162 6.39 3.65 -1.88
N PHE A 163 6.14 3.22 -3.12
CA PHE A 163 7.03 3.48 -4.23
C PHE A 163 6.23 3.68 -5.52
N SER A 164 6.58 4.69 -6.29
CA SER A 164 5.97 5.02 -7.57
C SER A 164 6.84 6.04 -8.30
N TYR A 165 6.50 6.40 -9.52
CA TYR A 165 7.26 7.39 -10.27
C TYR A 165 7.24 8.83 -9.69
N ILE A 166 6.43 9.11 -8.66
CA ILE A 166 6.48 10.37 -7.91
C ILE A 166 7.28 10.26 -6.60
N SER A 167 7.97 9.15 -6.39
CA SER A 167 8.90 8.97 -5.28
C SER A 167 10.14 9.85 -5.46
N GLY A 168 10.65 10.37 -4.34
CA GLY A 168 11.84 11.21 -4.31
C GLY A 168 13.15 10.42 -4.20
N PRO A 169 14.27 11.12 -4.13
CA PRO A 169 15.60 10.49 -4.03
C PRO A 169 15.75 9.55 -2.82
N GLN A 170 15.10 9.85 -1.69
CA GLN A 170 15.22 9.07 -0.47
C GLN A 170 14.51 7.70 -0.58
N GLU A 171 13.37 7.64 -1.28
CA GLU A 171 12.71 6.37 -1.55
C GLU A 171 13.48 5.53 -2.58
N LEU A 172 14.13 6.17 -3.54
CA LEU A 172 15.03 5.50 -4.49
C LEU A 172 16.24 4.90 -3.76
N GLU A 173 16.82 5.63 -2.80
CA GLU A 173 17.91 5.13 -1.94
C GLU A 173 17.50 3.85 -1.21
N LEU A 174 16.27 3.75 -0.68
CA LEU A 174 15.79 2.53 -0.01
C LEU A 174 15.78 1.31 -0.94
N VAL A 175 15.41 1.50 -2.21
CA VAL A 175 15.41 0.41 -3.21
C VAL A 175 16.84 -0.11 -3.42
N GLU A 176 17.80 0.80 -3.59
CA GLU A 176 19.21 0.41 -3.79
C GLU A 176 19.79 -0.26 -2.54
N LEU A 177 19.52 0.28 -1.34
CA LEU A 177 19.94 -0.34 -0.07
C LEU A 177 19.32 -1.75 0.10
N CYS A 178 18.05 -1.95 -0.22
CA CYS A 178 17.45 -3.28 -0.20
C CYS A 178 18.16 -4.24 -1.15
N LYS A 179 18.51 -3.79 -2.36
CA LYS A 179 19.25 -4.59 -3.34
C LYS A 179 20.62 -5.00 -2.79
N GLU A 180 21.39 -4.05 -2.24
CA GLU A 180 22.70 -4.30 -1.63
C GLU A 180 22.63 -5.30 -0.47
N LYS A 181 21.62 -5.18 0.39
CA LYS A 181 21.41 -6.05 1.55
C LYS A 181 20.68 -7.35 1.22
N LYS A 182 20.34 -7.59 -0.05
CA LYS A 182 19.55 -8.75 -0.50
C LYS A 182 18.21 -8.89 0.24
N MET A 183 17.61 -7.76 0.58
CA MET A 183 16.27 -7.64 1.16
C MET A 183 15.24 -7.45 0.04
N GLY A 184 14.13 -8.21 0.04
CA GLY A 184 13.09 -8.04 -0.96
C GLY A 184 12.34 -6.71 -0.79
N PHE A 185 12.14 -5.96 -1.89
CA PHE A 185 11.38 -4.73 -1.85
C PHE A 185 9.99 -4.91 -2.45
N ILE A 186 8.94 -4.73 -1.64
CA ILE A 186 7.55 -4.78 -2.07
C ILE A 186 7.05 -3.35 -2.22
N ALA A 187 6.79 -2.94 -3.47
CA ALA A 187 6.32 -1.59 -3.79
C ALA A 187 4.81 -1.49 -3.60
N MET A 188 4.37 -0.78 -2.57
CA MET A 188 2.97 -0.46 -2.39
C MET A 188 2.65 0.95 -2.89
N LYS A 189 1.36 1.18 -3.21
CA LYS A 189 0.84 2.49 -3.66
C LYS A 189 1.44 2.99 -4.98
N GLY A 190 1.78 2.09 -5.90
CA GLY A 190 2.29 2.44 -7.23
C GLY A 190 1.41 3.42 -8.00
N LEU A 191 0.09 3.40 -7.77
CA LEU A 191 -0.86 4.39 -8.31
C LEU A 191 -1.14 5.57 -7.36
N SER A 192 -0.34 5.75 -6.30
CA SER A 192 -0.48 6.85 -5.33
C SER A 192 -1.91 7.08 -4.80
N GLY A 193 -2.64 5.98 -4.58
CA GLY A 193 -4.03 6.01 -4.12
C GLY A 193 -5.00 6.62 -5.14
N GLY A 194 -4.75 6.40 -6.42
CA GLY A 194 -5.58 6.84 -7.56
C GLY A 194 -5.23 8.23 -8.09
N LEU A 195 -4.15 8.86 -7.64
CA LEU A 195 -3.65 10.13 -8.22
C LEU A 195 -2.85 9.89 -9.49
N ILE A 196 -2.21 8.74 -9.61
CA ILE A 196 -1.58 8.24 -10.83
C ILE A 196 -2.64 7.46 -11.61
N THR A 197 -2.97 7.92 -12.80
CA THR A 197 -4.06 7.35 -13.62
C THR A 197 -3.56 6.56 -14.83
N ASN A 198 -2.26 6.64 -15.15
CA ASN A 198 -1.66 5.86 -16.23
C ASN A 198 -0.93 4.65 -15.65
N SER A 199 -1.58 3.49 -15.67
CA SER A 199 -1.05 2.24 -15.14
C SER A 199 0.17 1.73 -15.91
N ALA A 200 0.20 1.95 -17.24
CA ALA A 200 1.33 1.56 -18.08
C ALA A 200 2.61 2.34 -17.70
N ALA A 201 2.47 3.65 -17.44
CA ALA A 201 3.59 4.47 -16.97
C ALA A 201 4.06 4.02 -15.57
N ALA A 202 3.12 3.70 -14.67
CA ALA A 202 3.44 3.19 -13.33
C ALA A 202 4.18 1.85 -13.41
N TYR A 203 3.64 0.90 -14.16
CA TYR A 203 4.27 -0.40 -14.36
C TYR A 203 5.66 -0.27 -14.99
N ALA A 204 5.77 0.47 -16.12
CA ALA A 204 7.03 0.65 -16.82
C ALA A 204 8.11 1.33 -15.97
N PHE A 205 7.71 2.20 -15.04
CA PHE A 205 8.63 2.81 -14.08
C PHE A 205 9.15 1.77 -13.07
N GLU A 206 8.27 1.04 -12.40
CA GLU A 206 8.65 0.08 -11.37
C GLU A 206 9.38 -1.15 -11.95
N ALA A 207 9.07 -1.52 -13.20
CA ALA A 207 9.74 -2.62 -13.90
C ALA A 207 11.24 -2.39 -14.17
N GLN A 208 11.72 -1.14 -14.12
CA GLN A 208 13.14 -0.82 -14.29
C GLN A 208 14.01 -1.26 -13.09
N TYR A 209 13.39 -1.55 -11.94
CA TYR A 209 14.10 -1.93 -10.73
C TYR A 209 14.02 -3.45 -10.52
N ASP A 210 15.14 -4.15 -10.67
CA ASP A 210 15.20 -5.62 -10.70
C ASP A 210 14.62 -6.29 -9.44
N GLY A 211 14.91 -5.75 -8.25
CA GLY A 211 14.50 -6.30 -6.96
C GLY A 211 13.13 -5.84 -6.45
N VAL A 212 12.37 -5.08 -7.25
CA VAL A 212 11.09 -4.48 -6.83
C VAL A 212 9.91 -5.31 -7.31
N LEU A 213 9.03 -5.68 -6.38
CA LEU A 213 7.73 -6.30 -6.65
C LEU A 213 6.61 -5.29 -6.41
N PRO A 214 5.97 -4.74 -7.45
CA PRO A 214 4.77 -3.94 -7.29
C PRO A 214 3.57 -4.78 -6.83
N ILE A 215 2.75 -4.22 -5.93
CA ILE A 215 1.45 -4.77 -5.55
C ILE A 215 0.35 -3.78 -5.91
N TRP A 216 -0.50 -4.16 -6.87
CA TRP A 216 -1.55 -3.30 -7.41
C TRP A 216 -2.85 -3.49 -6.63
N GLY A 217 -3.40 -2.40 -6.11
CA GLY A 217 -4.70 -2.40 -5.45
C GLY A 217 -5.82 -2.47 -6.49
N VAL A 218 -6.57 -3.56 -6.48
CA VAL A 218 -7.64 -3.86 -7.44
C VAL A 218 -8.95 -4.11 -6.72
N GLN A 219 -10.06 -3.55 -7.22
CA GLN A 219 -11.42 -3.81 -6.73
C GLN A 219 -12.45 -3.98 -7.86
N ARG A 220 -12.06 -3.75 -9.12
CA ARG A 220 -12.90 -3.92 -10.31
C ARG A 220 -12.22 -4.83 -11.31
N GLU A 221 -13.02 -5.57 -12.05
CA GLU A 221 -12.50 -6.50 -13.05
C GLU A 221 -11.73 -5.80 -14.16
N THR A 222 -12.19 -4.63 -14.60
CA THR A 222 -11.49 -3.82 -15.60
C THR A 222 -10.11 -3.35 -15.14
N GLU A 223 -9.95 -3.02 -13.87
CA GLU A 223 -8.65 -2.69 -13.28
C GLU A 223 -7.71 -3.90 -13.27
N LEU A 224 -8.27 -5.07 -12.94
CA LEU A 224 -7.52 -6.32 -12.96
C LEU A 224 -7.07 -6.67 -14.38
N ASP A 225 -7.99 -6.63 -15.35
CA ASP A 225 -7.70 -6.99 -16.75
C ASP A 225 -6.59 -6.14 -17.35
N GLU A 226 -6.52 -4.87 -17.00
CA GLU A 226 -5.45 -3.98 -17.41
C GLU A 226 -4.09 -4.46 -16.90
N PHE A 227 -3.95 -4.77 -15.61
CA PHE A 227 -2.69 -5.31 -15.07
C PHE A 227 -2.39 -6.74 -15.54
N LEU A 228 -3.40 -7.56 -15.79
CA LEU A 228 -3.21 -8.90 -16.35
C LEU A 228 -2.65 -8.87 -17.77
N SER A 229 -3.00 -7.86 -18.57
CA SER A 229 -2.43 -7.70 -19.91
C SER A 229 -0.92 -7.52 -19.88
N TYR A 230 -0.37 -6.92 -18.82
CA TYR A 230 1.07 -6.69 -18.63
C TYR A 230 1.88 -7.95 -18.30
N ILE A 231 1.23 -9.08 -17.99
CA ILE A 231 1.92 -10.35 -17.77
C ILE A 231 2.55 -10.87 -19.07
N ASN A 232 1.85 -10.70 -20.18
CA ASN A 232 2.29 -11.20 -21.48
C ASN A 232 2.94 -10.11 -22.34
N ASP A 233 2.47 -8.89 -22.22
CA ASP A 233 2.99 -7.72 -22.96
C ASP A 233 3.26 -6.56 -21.98
N PRO A 234 4.34 -6.63 -21.19
CA PRO A 234 4.65 -5.64 -20.18
C PRO A 234 5.05 -4.30 -20.82
N PRO A 235 4.44 -3.19 -20.39
CA PRO A 235 4.82 -1.84 -20.85
C PRO A 235 6.30 -1.57 -20.61
N ARG A 236 6.98 -1.06 -21.64
CA ARG A 236 8.39 -0.66 -21.57
C ARG A 236 8.51 0.85 -21.62
N MET A 237 9.42 1.40 -20.82
CA MET A 237 9.64 2.84 -20.76
C MET A 237 10.02 3.39 -22.14
N ASN A 238 9.23 4.33 -22.64
CA ASN A 238 9.43 5.03 -23.92
C ASN A 238 9.26 6.54 -23.75
N GLY A 239 9.34 7.29 -24.84
CA GLY A 239 9.21 8.76 -24.82
C GLY A 239 7.83 9.26 -24.35
N GLU A 240 6.76 8.59 -24.74
CA GLU A 240 5.39 8.94 -24.37
C GLU A 240 5.15 8.74 -22.87
N LEU A 241 5.55 7.57 -22.33
CA LEU A 241 5.41 7.27 -20.90
C LEU A 241 6.30 8.18 -20.03
N ARG A 242 7.48 8.58 -20.53
CA ARG A 242 8.32 9.59 -19.85
C ARG A 242 7.63 10.94 -19.78
N ALA A 243 7.02 11.40 -20.86
CA ALA A 243 6.29 12.66 -20.90
C ALA A 243 5.09 12.65 -19.92
N VAL A 244 4.36 11.53 -19.81
CA VAL A 244 3.30 11.36 -18.82
C VAL A 244 3.87 11.48 -17.40
N ILE A 245 4.98 10.79 -17.09
CA ILE A 245 5.63 10.83 -15.78
C ILE A 245 6.10 12.25 -15.45
N GLU A 246 6.73 12.94 -16.38
CA GLU A 246 7.22 14.31 -16.16
C GLU A 246 6.08 15.28 -15.90
N LYS A 247 4.98 15.18 -16.68
CA LYS A 247 3.77 15.95 -16.43
C LYS A 247 3.22 15.68 -15.04
N ASP A 248 3.02 14.41 -14.67
CA ASP A 248 2.49 14.04 -13.37
C ASP A 248 3.39 14.49 -12.23
N ARG A 249 4.70 14.37 -12.38
CA ARG A 249 5.67 14.90 -11.40
C ARG A 249 5.52 16.39 -11.21
N SER A 250 5.36 17.16 -12.29
CA SER A 250 5.20 18.61 -12.21
C SER A 250 3.90 19.01 -11.48
N GLU A 251 2.84 18.24 -11.62
CA GLU A 251 1.52 18.50 -11.01
C GLU A 251 1.42 17.94 -9.57
N LEU A 252 2.12 16.84 -9.29
CA LEU A 252 2.11 16.15 -7.98
C LEU A 252 3.38 16.44 -7.16
N CYS A 253 4.16 17.47 -7.52
CA CYS A 253 5.30 17.88 -6.70
C CYS A 253 4.85 18.59 -5.42
N GLY A 254 5.63 18.43 -4.34
CA GLY A 254 5.41 19.13 -3.08
C GLY A 254 4.60 18.36 -2.04
N ASP A 255 4.10 19.12 -1.08
CA ASP A 255 3.40 18.60 0.10
C ASP A 255 1.95 18.23 -0.25
N PHE A 256 1.69 16.96 -0.49
CA PHE A 256 0.34 16.44 -0.65
C PHE A 256 0.10 15.19 0.21
N CYS A 257 -1.15 14.97 0.61
CA CYS A 257 -1.55 13.82 1.40
C CYS A 257 -1.46 12.52 0.56
N ARG A 258 -0.70 11.52 1.05
CA ARG A 258 -0.55 10.20 0.42
C ARG A 258 -1.75 9.26 0.66
N GLY A 259 -2.80 9.72 1.40
CA GLY A 259 -4.03 8.97 1.65
C GLY A 259 -3.83 7.72 2.50
N CYS A 260 -2.81 7.64 3.35
CA CYS A 260 -2.49 6.46 4.14
C CYS A 260 -3.45 6.19 5.31
N GLY A 261 -4.13 7.24 5.83
CA GLY A 261 -5.12 7.11 6.90
C GLY A 261 -4.58 7.07 8.34
N TYR A 262 -3.26 7.07 8.56
CA TYR A 262 -2.70 6.96 9.94
C TYR A 262 -3.01 8.16 10.85
N CYS A 263 -3.41 9.28 10.27
CA CYS A 263 -3.90 10.44 11.02
C CYS A 263 -5.33 10.28 11.56
N MET A 264 -6.03 9.23 11.14
CA MET A 264 -7.40 8.95 11.57
C MET A 264 -7.43 8.16 12.91
N PRO A 265 -8.57 8.17 13.66
CA PRO A 265 -9.74 9.02 13.44
C PRO A 265 -9.50 10.46 13.87
N CYS A 266 -10.20 11.40 13.22
CA CYS A 266 -10.27 12.78 13.69
C CYS A 266 -11.28 12.90 14.84
N PRO A 267 -10.98 13.63 15.94
CA PRO A 267 -11.90 13.78 17.07
C PRO A 267 -13.27 14.38 16.70
N VAL A 268 -13.31 15.19 15.65
CA VAL A 268 -14.57 15.82 15.15
C VAL A 268 -15.07 15.17 13.86
N GLY A 269 -14.52 14.01 13.46
CA GLY A 269 -15.03 13.21 12.35
C GLY A 269 -14.66 13.73 10.95
N ILE A 270 -13.61 14.55 10.80
CA ILE A 270 -13.09 14.92 9.46
C ILE A 270 -12.44 13.71 8.81
N GLU A 271 -12.84 13.35 7.60
CA GLU A 271 -12.19 12.35 6.77
C GLU A 271 -10.88 12.89 6.16
N ILE A 272 -9.87 13.04 7.03
CA ILE A 272 -8.62 13.78 6.73
C ILE A 272 -7.94 13.27 5.47
N ASN A 273 -7.79 11.95 5.34
CA ASN A 273 -7.10 11.30 4.22
C ASN A 273 -7.81 11.51 2.86
N ASP A 274 -9.08 11.86 2.87
CA ASP A 274 -9.86 12.22 1.68
C ASP A 274 -9.83 13.73 1.46
N CYS A 275 -10.16 14.50 2.47
CA CYS A 275 -10.28 15.94 2.39
C CYS A 275 -8.94 16.64 2.07
N ALA A 276 -7.84 16.17 2.68
CA ALA A 276 -6.51 16.78 2.50
C ALA A 276 -5.88 16.59 1.10
N ARG A 277 -6.57 15.93 0.17
CA ARG A 277 -6.14 15.75 -1.23
C ARG A 277 -7.26 16.01 -2.24
N MET A 278 -8.30 16.68 -1.80
CA MET A 278 -9.50 16.92 -2.62
C MET A 278 -9.19 17.73 -3.88
N SER A 279 -8.33 18.73 -3.81
CA SER A 279 -7.89 19.52 -4.96
C SER A 279 -7.31 18.66 -6.09
N LEU A 280 -6.51 17.66 -5.74
CA LEU A 280 -5.94 16.72 -6.71
C LEU A 280 -7.00 15.76 -7.26
N ARG A 281 -7.92 15.29 -6.40
CA ARG A 281 -9.01 14.42 -6.83
C ARG A 281 -9.96 15.10 -7.81
N LEU A 282 -10.33 16.33 -7.56
CA LEU A 282 -11.17 17.11 -8.46
C LEU A 282 -10.60 17.21 -9.89
N ARG A 283 -9.26 17.23 -10.00
CA ARG A 283 -8.55 17.38 -11.29
C ARG A 283 -8.17 16.05 -11.96
N ARG A 284 -8.19 14.93 -11.21
CA ARG A 284 -7.66 13.64 -11.67
C ARG A 284 -8.66 12.49 -11.63
N SER A 285 -9.89 12.75 -11.17
CA SER A 285 -11.00 11.79 -11.19
C SER A 285 -12.30 12.51 -11.52
N PRO A 286 -13.37 11.77 -11.88
CA PRO A 286 -14.66 12.41 -12.17
C PRO A 286 -15.12 13.29 -11.00
N ALA A 287 -15.16 14.62 -11.22
CA ALA A 287 -15.44 15.60 -10.18
C ALA A 287 -16.87 15.52 -9.64
N ALA A 288 -17.83 15.04 -10.44
CA ALA A 288 -19.25 14.99 -10.06
C ALA A 288 -19.52 14.30 -8.72
N ALA A 289 -18.84 13.16 -8.45
CA ALA A 289 -19.00 12.45 -7.19
C ALA A 289 -18.48 13.25 -5.98
N HIS A 290 -17.44 14.03 -6.18
CA HIS A 290 -16.84 14.88 -5.13
C HIS A 290 -17.66 16.16 -4.89
N LEU A 291 -18.40 16.63 -5.88
CA LEU A 291 -19.25 17.82 -5.82
C LEU A 291 -20.70 17.48 -5.44
N SER A 292 -21.03 16.20 -5.20
CA SER A 292 -22.35 15.77 -4.71
C SER A 292 -22.67 16.36 -3.34
N PRO A 293 -23.94 16.36 -2.91
CA PRO A 293 -24.32 16.81 -1.56
C PRO A 293 -23.49 16.13 -0.45
N GLU A 294 -23.20 14.85 -0.58
CA GLU A 294 -22.37 14.08 0.36
C GLU A 294 -20.91 14.55 0.34
N GLY A 295 -20.37 14.82 -0.86
CA GLY A 295 -19.03 15.39 -1.03
C GLY A 295 -18.91 16.79 -0.38
N GLN A 296 -19.93 17.61 -0.57
CA GLN A 296 -20.01 18.95 0.04
C GLN A 296 -20.08 18.88 1.58
N ALA A 297 -20.94 17.98 2.11
CA ALA A 297 -21.04 17.78 3.56
C ALA A 297 -19.73 17.30 4.17
N ARG A 298 -19.03 16.38 3.48
CA ARG A 298 -17.69 15.89 3.87
C ARG A 298 -16.68 17.03 3.93
N MET A 299 -16.59 17.85 2.90
CA MET A 299 -15.64 18.96 2.86
C MET A 299 -15.97 20.05 3.85
N LYS A 300 -17.26 20.35 4.05
CA LYS A 300 -17.72 21.33 5.04
C LYS A 300 -17.32 20.94 6.47
N LYS A 301 -17.19 19.65 6.76
CA LYS A 301 -16.77 19.15 8.08
C LYS A 301 -15.40 19.67 8.51
N ILE A 302 -14.59 20.18 7.58
CA ILE A 302 -13.30 20.84 7.88
C ILE A 302 -13.49 22.10 8.75
N GLU A 303 -14.63 22.77 8.66
CA GLU A 303 -14.96 23.95 9.49
C GLU A 303 -14.98 23.63 10.99
N ASP A 304 -15.25 22.38 11.36
CA ASP A 304 -15.27 21.93 12.75
C ASP A 304 -13.86 21.63 13.32
N CYS A 305 -12.80 21.92 12.58
CA CYS A 305 -11.44 21.60 12.98
C CYS A 305 -11.05 22.27 14.32
N LEU A 306 -10.69 21.47 15.32
CA LEU A 306 -10.25 21.95 16.63
C LEU A 306 -8.80 22.45 16.66
N HIS A 307 -8.07 22.40 15.54
CA HIS A 307 -6.65 22.74 15.46
C HIS A 307 -5.77 21.98 16.50
N CYS A 308 -6.20 20.78 16.93
CA CYS A 308 -5.50 19.99 17.95
C CYS A 308 -4.17 19.37 17.47
N ASN A 309 -3.84 19.50 16.19
CA ASN A 309 -2.62 18.96 15.55
C ASN A 309 -2.42 17.44 15.64
N GLN A 310 -3.38 16.66 16.14
CA GLN A 310 -3.27 15.20 16.20
C GLN A 310 -2.92 14.60 14.84
N CYS A 311 -3.56 15.07 13.78
CA CYS A 311 -3.32 14.59 12.40
C CYS A 311 -1.92 14.93 11.89
N ARG A 312 -1.36 16.09 12.23
CA ARG A 312 0.02 16.47 11.91
C ARG A 312 1.02 15.57 12.64
N ASN A 313 0.81 15.35 13.95
CA ASN A 313 1.72 14.55 14.78
C ASN A 313 1.74 13.07 14.38
N LYS A 314 0.60 12.55 13.87
CA LYS A 314 0.48 11.17 13.38
C LYS A 314 0.91 11.00 11.92
N CYS A 315 1.19 12.08 11.18
CA CYS A 315 1.54 11.99 9.77
C CYS A 315 2.94 11.41 9.58
N PRO A 316 3.10 10.23 8.93
CA PRO A 316 4.42 9.63 8.71
C PRO A 316 5.27 10.42 7.70
N TYR A 317 4.65 11.34 6.96
CA TYR A 317 5.32 12.20 5.98
C TYR A 317 5.62 13.61 6.50
N GLY A 318 5.37 13.89 7.77
CA GLY A 318 5.63 15.19 8.39
C GLY A 318 4.80 16.35 7.82
N LEU A 319 3.66 16.06 7.17
CA LEU A 319 2.84 17.07 6.52
C LEU A 319 2.13 17.98 7.55
N ASP A 320 2.05 19.27 7.25
CA ASP A 320 1.15 20.17 7.95
C ASP A 320 -0.31 19.91 7.51
N THR A 321 -0.88 18.84 8.08
CA THR A 321 -2.20 18.35 7.69
C THR A 321 -3.32 19.37 7.92
N PRO A 322 -3.35 20.17 9.01
CA PRO A 322 -4.32 21.24 9.16
C PRO A 322 -4.25 22.29 8.04
N ALA A 323 -3.03 22.72 7.68
CA ALA A 323 -2.84 23.67 6.57
C ALA A 323 -3.25 23.05 5.21
N LEU A 324 -2.99 21.77 5.00
CA LEU A 324 -3.46 21.04 3.81
C LEU A 324 -4.99 20.99 3.73
N LEU A 325 -5.67 20.70 4.83
CA LEU A 325 -7.14 20.70 4.89
C LEU A 325 -7.71 22.05 4.52
N ALA A 326 -7.19 23.15 5.12
CA ALA A 326 -7.63 24.50 4.85
C ALA A 326 -7.45 24.86 3.36
N ARG A 327 -6.27 24.63 2.77
CA ARG A 327 -6.00 24.90 1.35
C ARG A 327 -6.93 24.10 0.41
N ASN A 328 -7.14 22.82 0.70
CA ASN A 328 -8.03 21.98 -0.10
C ASN A 328 -9.48 22.45 0.00
N TYR A 329 -9.92 22.94 1.15
CA TYR A 329 -11.28 23.43 1.33
C TYR A 329 -11.50 24.75 0.61
N GLU A 330 -10.54 25.69 0.64
CA GLU A 330 -10.61 26.93 -0.13
C GLU A 330 -10.67 26.66 -1.64
N ASP A 331 -9.81 25.79 -2.16
CA ASP A 331 -9.85 25.40 -3.57
C ASP A 331 -11.19 24.72 -3.93
N TYR A 332 -11.70 23.84 -3.04
CA TYR A 332 -12.99 23.18 -3.21
C TYR A 332 -14.15 24.18 -3.34
N LYS A 333 -14.19 25.19 -2.47
CA LYS A 333 -15.20 26.26 -2.52
C LYS A 333 -15.16 27.02 -3.85
N ARG A 334 -13.97 27.33 -4.34
CA ARG A 334 -13.80 28.02 -5.64
C ARG A 334 -14.26 27.18 -6.82
N VAL A 335 -13.99 25.86 -6.78
CA VAL A 335 -14.51 24.91 -7.79
C VAL A 335 -16.04 24.84 -7.73
N LEU A 336 -16.61 24.75 -6.52
CA LEU A 336 -18.05 24.67 -6.31
C LEU A 336 -18.77 25.97 -6.78
N ALA A 337 -18.13 27.14 -6.61
CA ALA A 337 -18.61 28.42 -7.10
C ALA A 337 -18.45 28.62 -8.62
N GLY A 338 -17.79 27.67 -9.32
CA GLY A 338 -17.50 27.76 -10.75
C GLY A 338 -16.36 28.71 -11.11
N GLU A 339 -15.61 29.23 -10.14
CA GLU A 339 -14.45 30.09 -10.36
C GLU A 339 -13.24 29.34 -10.94
N VAL A 340 -13.17 28.05 -10.68
CA VAL A 340 -12.12 27.14 -11.15
C VAL A 340 -12.78 25.98 -11.87
N LYS A 341 -12.38 25.74 -13.14
CA LYS A 341 -12.83 24.58 -13.93
C LYS A 341 -11.92 23.37 -13.61
N VAL A 342 -12.52 22.20 -13.46
CA VAL A 342 -11.87 20.91 -13.17
C VAL A 342 -12.38 19.82 -14.11
#